data_6f742197c610523a035543e11de4fa86
#
_entry.id   6f742197c610523a035543e11de4fa86
#
_cell.length_a   1.000
_cell.length_b   1.000
_cell.length_c   1.000
_cell.angle_alpha   90.00
_cell.angle_beta   90.00
_cell.angle_gamma   90.00
#
_symmetry.space_group_name_H-M   'P 1'
#
loop_
_entity.id
_entity.type
_entity.pdbx_description
1 polymer ?
#
loop_
_entity_poly.entity_id
_entity_poly.type
_entity_poly.pdbx_seq_one_letter_code
_entity_poly.pdbx_strand_id
1 'polypeptide(L)' 'MKNIVDEAGEIIAIATNDHTLIGGHHRLAVAASLGQKLFWKDTGEPVNLDPFFKGSAHRHTA' A
#
# COMPACT_ATOMS: atom_id res chain seq x y z
N MET A 1 -11.97 5.50 -5.85
CA MET A 1 -11.06 5.01 -4.81
C MET A 1 -10.74 3.54 -5.02
N LYS A 2 -9.56 3.14 -4.65
CA LYS A 2 -9.12 1.75 -4.84
C LYS A 2 -8.79 1.13 -3.50
N ASN A 3 -9.18 -0.11 -3.33
CA ASN A 3 -8.85 -0.85 -2.12
C ASN A 3 -7.62 -1.71 -2.35
N ILE A 4 -6.76 -1.76 -1.33
CA ILE A 4 -5.59 -2.62 -1.33
C ILE A 4 -5.86 -3.79 -0.41
N VAL A 5 -5.70 -5.00 -0.93
CA VAL A 5 -5.96 -6.23 -0.17
C VAL A 5 -4.68 -7.03 -0.04
N ASP A 6 -4.64 -7.89 0.99
CA ASP A 6 -3.53 -8.82 1.18
C ASP A 6 -3.81 -10.13 0.43
N GLU A 7 -2.95 -11.11 0.65
CA GLU A 7 -3.08 -12.41 -0.01
C GLU A 7 -4.35 -13.15 0.36
N ALA A 8 -4.91 -12.84 1.51
CA ALA A 8 -6.17 -13.44 1.95
C ALA A 8 -7.39 -12.70 1.39
N GLY A 9 -7.19 -11.60 0.68
CA GLY A 9 -8.27 -10.81 0.15
C GLY A 9 -8.86 -9.82 1.13
N GLU A 10 -8.19 -9.60 2.25
CA GLU A 10 -8.65 -8.68 3.28
C GLU A 10 -8.20 -7.26 2.96
N ILE A 11 -9.12 -6.31 3.06
CA ILE A 11 -8.82 -4.90 2.77
C ILE A 11 -7.96 -4.33 3.90
N ILE A 12 -6.78 -3.84 3.55
CA ILE A 12 -5.85 -3.29 4.53
C ILE A 12 -5.63 -1.80 4.36
N ALA A 13 -5.93 -1.25 3.18
CA ALA A 13 -5.72 0.17 2.92
C ALA A 13 -6.63 0.64 1.81
N ILE A 14 -6.82 1.95 1.73
CA ILE A 14 -7.61 2.58 0.68
C ILE A 14 -6.78 3.70 0.06
N ALA A 15 -6.76 3.75 -1.26
CA ALA A 15 -6.00 4.75 -1.99
C ALA A 15 -6.84 5.39 -3.08
N THR A 16 -6.43 6.58 -3.52
CA THR A 16 -7.03 7.22 -4.68
C THR A 16 -6.42 6.69 -5.97
N ASN A 17 -6.97 7.12 -7.11
CA ASN A 17 -6.46 6.68 -8.40
C ASN A 17 -5.04 7.19 -8.68
N ASP A 18 -4.62 8.24 -8.02
CA ASP A 18 -3.29 8.80 -8.20
C ASP A 18 -2.30 8.31 -7.12
N HIS A 19 -2.63 7.19 -6.48
CA HIS A 19 -1.75 6.53 -5.51
C HIS A 19 -1.55 7.33 -4.22
N THR A 20 -2.56 8.09 -3.82
CA THR A 20 -2.54 8.78 -2.52
C THR A 20 -3.32 7.95 -1.52
N LEU A 21 -2.69 7.59 -0.41
CA LEU A 21 -3.37 6.83 0.63
C LEU A 21 -4.39 7.70 1.36
N ILE A 22 -5.60 7.17 1.50
CA ILE A 22 -6.65 7.82 2.26
C ILE A 22 -6.75 7.22 3.65
N GLY A 23 -6.52 5.92 3.76
CA GLY A 23 -6.59 5.22 5.04
C GLY A 23 -5.72 3.99 5.02
N GLY A 24 -5.44 3.44 6.21
CA GLY A 24 -4.65 2.24 6.34
C GLY A 24 -3.15 2.46 6.25
N HIS A 25 -2.68 3.68 6.48
CA HIS A 25 -1.24 3.98 6.40
C HIS A 25 -0.41 3.04 7.29
N HIS A 26 -0.85 2.87 8.53
CA HIS A 26 -0.12 2.05 9.48
C HIS A 26 -0.10 0.58 9.05
N ARG A 27 -1.25 0.06 8.63
CA ARG A 27 -1.35 -1.33 8.21
C ARG A 27 -0.53 -1.59 6.96
N LEU A 28 -0.53 -0.63 6.04
CA LEU A 28 0.25 -0.75 4.82
C LEU A 28 1.75 -0.74 5.13
N ALA A 29 2.19 0.11 6.04
CA ALA A 29 3.59 0.17 6.44
C ALA A 29 4.03 -1.14 7.11
N VAL A 30 3.18 -1.71 7.95
CA VAL A 30 3.47 -2.99 8.60
C VAL A 30 3.59 -4.10 7.55
N ALA A 31 2.65 -4.16 6.62
CA ALA A 31 2.69 -5.16 5.57
C ALA A 31 3.95 -5.04 4.71
N ALA A 32 4.34 -3.81 4.40
CA ALA A 32 5.55 -3.58 3.61
C ALA A 32 6.80 -4.04 4.35
N SER A 33 6.86 -3.76 5.65
CA SER A 33 8.03 -4.15 6.45
C SER A 33 8.12 -5.67 6.63
N LEU A 34 6.98 -6.36 6.57
CA LEU A 34 6.95 -7.81 6.66
C LEU A 34 7.16 -8.48 5.30
N GLY A 35 7.24 -7.71 4.24
CA GLY A 35 7.40 -8.26 2.91
C GLY A 35 6.14 -8.92 2.36
N GLN A 36 4.99 -8.57 2.86
CA GLN A 36 3.74 -9.16 2.41
C GLN A 36 3.40 -8.68 1.00
N LYS A 37 2.79 -9.56 0.23
CA LYS A 37 2.32 -9.21 -1.10
C LYS A 37 0.94 -8.59 -1.00
N LEU A 38 0.77 -7.48 -1.70
CA LEU A 38 -0.48 -6.73 -1.71
C LEU A 38 -0.99 -6.60 -3.13
N PHE A 39 -2.31 -6.51 -3.26
CA PHE A 39 -2.95 -6.50 -4.56
C PHE A 39 -4.04 -5.44 -4.61
N TRP A 40 -4.28 -4.90 -5.80
CA TRP A 40 -5.42 -4.04 -6.04
C TRP A 40 -6.67 -4.88 -6.11
N LYS A 41 -7.65 -4.56 -5.29
CA LYS A 41 -8.88 -5.34 -5.26
C LYS A 41 -9.62 -5.33 -6.60
N ASP A 42 -9.53 -4.20 -7.32
CA ASP A 42 -10.26 -4.04 -8.58
C ASP A 42 -9.74 -4.99 -9.66
N THR A 43 -8.45 -5.10 -9.80
CA THR A 43 -7.82 -5.83 -10.90
C THR A 43 -7.13 -7.09 -10.46
N GLY A 44 -6.78 -7.20 -9.18
CA GLY A 44 -5.98 -8.31 -8.69
C GLY A 44 -4.51 -8.18 -8.99
N GLU A 45 -4.08 -7.05 -9.52
CA GLU A 45 -2.68 -6.82 -9.85
C GLU A 45 -1.87 -6.48 -8.61
N PRO A 46 -0.59 -6.85 -8.58
CA PRO A 46 0.25 -6.51 -7.43
C PRO A 46 0.40 -5.00 -7.28
N VAL A 47 0.39 -4.55 -6.03
CA VAL A 47 0.54 -3.14 -5.71
C VAL A 47 2.01 -2.79 -5.64
N ASN A 48 2.40 -1.72 -6.32
CA ASN A 48 3.73 -1.16 -6.18
C ASN A 48 3.71 -0.18 -5.03
N LEU A 49 4.47 -0.47 -3.98
CA LEU A 49 4.49 0.34 -2.77
C LEU A 49 5.42 1.54 -2.86
N ASP A 50 6.31 1.57 -3.84
CA ASP A 50 7.26 2.67 -3.97
C ASP A 50 6.61 4.05 -4.00
N PRO A 51 5.54 4.28 -4.76
CA PRO A 51 4.91 5.59 -4.79
C PRO A 51 4.41 6.06 -3.42
N PHE A 52 4.03 5.12 -2.55
CA PHE A 52 3.48 5.45 -1.24
C PHE A 52 4.56 5.80 -0.23
N PHE A 53 5.75 5.24 -0.36
CA PHE A 53 6.80 5.37 0.64
C PHE A 53 8.00 6.18 0.18
N LYS A 54 7.97 6.67 -1.01
CA LYS A 54 9.13 7.35 -1.59
C LYS A 54 9.60 8.52 -0.73
N GLY A 55 8.68 9.35 -0.31
CA GLY A 55 9.01 10.48 0.54
C GLY A 55 9.53 10.06 1.91
N SER A 56 8.93 9.02 2.48
CA SER A 56 9.33 8.52 3.79
C SER A 56 10.73 7.93 3.74
N ALA A 57 11.02 7.16 2.70
CA ALA A 57 12.34 6.57 2.54
C ALA A 57 13.40 7.65 2.40
N HIS A 58 13.11 8.66 1.63
CA HIS A 58 14.03 9.77 1.43
C HIS A 58 14.32 10.49 2.74
N ARG A 59 13.28 10.79 3.47
CA ARG A 59 13.41 11.48 4.75
C ARG A 59 14.14 10.63 5.77
N HIS A 60 13.92 9.34 5.72
CA HIS A 60 14.54 8.42 6.65
C HIS A 60 16.05 8.38 6.51
N THR A 61 16.53 8.46 5.30
CA THR A 61 17.95 8.38 5.06
C THR A 61 18.70 9.62 5.51
N ALA A 62 17.99 10.68 5.71
CA ALA A 62 18.59 11.89 6.27
C ALA A 62 18.87 11.72 7.75
#